data_a145db150863f0ae16b83cf894e70a66
#
_entry.id   a145db150863f0ae16b83cf894e70a66
#
_cell.length_a   1.000
_cell.length_b   1.000
_cell.length_c   1.000
_cell.angle_alpha   90.00
_cell.angle_beta   90.00
_cell.angle_gamma   90.00
#
_symmetry.space_group_name_H-M   'P 1'
#
loop_
_entity.id
_entity.type
_entity.pdbx_description
1 polymer ?
#
loop_
_entity_poly.entity_id
_entity_poly.type
_entity_poly.pdbx_seq_one_letter_code
_entity_poly.pdbx_strand_id
1 'polypeptide(L)'
;MKDYYTIGEISELYGIGTDSLRYYEEIGVLEPKRGKNGYRLYRLKDICRLNIIRDLLQLGFSMKQVKAYMESLNLDNTMRMLEDEKKSIHQQKEKLRLAEQSIEKRMEHIMKYRNEEEASYREVPYPNRYCLQLNEDITRDDEVDFAIKRLQKRHEDKIRSIGDQNFGASLSAADVKNGIYYLFHSVFFILQSGEEGSSGFRENYDFRGNYDFQGNYDFLLPKGTYLCTFYRGEYRQSPQRALELLEEASRRGYRITGDILELYPIDNRYTMKPEEFVTELQIRVEKA
;
A
#
# COMPACT_ATOMS: atom_id res chain seq x y z
N MET A 1 -15.74 0.64 57.10
CA MET A 1 -15.68 0.73 55.63
C MET A 1 -16.70 1.76 55.21
N LYS A 2 -16.37 2.65 54.31
CA LYS A 2 -17.28 3.72 53.86
C LYS A 2 -18.29 3.13 52.87
N ASP A 3 -19.61 3.30 53.14
CA ASP A 3 -20.68 2.72 52.31
C ASP A 3 -20.93 3.50 50.99
N TYR A 4 -20.56 4.78 51.00
CA TYR A 4 -20.82 5.72 49.91
C TYR A 4 -19.66 6.66 49.69
N TYR A 5 -19.36 6.92 48.41
CA TYR A 5 -18.34 7.85 47.95
C TYR A 5 -18.96 8.98 47.15
N THR A 6 -18.41 10.16 47.27
CA THR A 6 -18.81 11.34 46.48
C THR A 6 -18.24 11.28 45.09
N ILE A 7 -18.75 12.09 44.14
CA ILE A 7 -18.21 12.18 42.78
C ILE A 7 -16.75 12.62 42.76
N GLY A 8 -16.34 13.53 43.69
CA GLY A 8 -14.94 13.97 43.78
C GLY A 8 -14.02 12.84 44.20
N GLU A 9 -14.38 12.04 45.20
CA GLU A 9 -13.60 10.89 45.66
C GLU A 9 -13.46 9.82 44.58
N ILE A 10 -14.52 9.56 43.81
CA ILE A 10 -14.48 8.62 42.69
C ILE A 10 -13.61 9.19 41.53
N SER A 11 -13.74 10.47 41.23
CA SER A 11 -12.94 11.17 40.24
C SER A 11 -11.44 11.06 40.55
N GLU A 12 -11.06 11.31 41.80
CA GLU A 12 -9.67 11.19 42.25
C GLU A 12 -9.18 9.75 42.24
N LEU A 13 -9.96 8.79 42.76
CA LEU A 13 -9.59 7.38 42.85
C LEU A 13 -9.35 6.74 41.47
N TYR A 14 -10.14 7.09 40.47
CA TYR A 14 -10.08 6.50 39.13
C TYR A 14 -9.34 7.37 38.11
N GLY A 15 -8.97 8.60 38.43
CA GLY A 15 -8.40 9.55 37.49
C GLY A 15 -9.38 9.93 36.36
N ILE A 16 -10.69 9.86 36.63
CA ILE A 16 -11.77 10.13 35.66
C ILE A 16 -12.38 11.48 35.97
N GLY A 17 -12.49 12.36 34.96
CA GLY A 17 -13.15 13.65 35.13
C GLY A 17 -14.62 13.51 35.60
N THR A 18 -15.05 14.42 36.43
CA THR A 18 -16.45 14.43 36.98
C THR A 18 -17.49 14.49 35.84
N ASP A 19 -17.18 15.12 34.71
CA ASP A 19 -18.06 15.18 33.53
C ASP A 19 -18.23 13.84 32.86
N SER A 20 -17.17 13.02 32.80
CA SER A 20 -17.26 11.64 32.33
C SER A 20 -18.15 10.79 33.24
N LEU A 21 -18.04 10.96 34.55
CA LEU A 21 -18.90 10.26 35.51
C LEU A 21 -20.38 10.67 35.37
N ARG A 22 -20.64 11.96 35.09
CA ARG A 22 -22.00 12.46 34.78
C ARG A 22 -22.54 11.88 33.47
N TYR A 23 -21.70 11.83 32.45
CA TYR A 23 -22.03 11.23 31.16
C TYR A 23 -22.35 9.73 31.31
N TYR A 24 -21.59 8.97 32.11
CA TYR A 24 -21.88 7.56 32.38
C TYR A 24 -23.24 7.35 33.09
N GLU A 25 -23.64 8.28 33.95
CA GLU A 25 -25.00 8.29 34.53
C GLU A 25 -26.06 8.59 33.46
N GLU A 26 -25.82 9.62 32.63
CA GLU A 26 -26.73 10.03 31.55
C GLU A 26 -27.04 8.92 30.56
N ILE A 27 -26.03 8.18 30.15
CA ILE A 27 -26.20 7.03 29.25
C ILE A 27 -26.67 5.75 29.95
N GLY A 28 -26.87 5.80 31.29
CA GLY A 28 -27.43 4.70 32.10
C GLY A 28 -26.43 3.56 32.41
N VAL A 29 -25.11 3.76 32.23
CA VAL A 29 -24.08 2.78 32.59
C VAL A 29 -23.78 2.82 34.09
N LEU A 30 -23.90 3.96 34.74
CA LEU A 30 -23.84 4.14 36.18
C LEU A 30 -25.20 4.61 36.75
N GLU A 31 -25.49 4.18 37.97
CA GLU A 31 -26.74 4.53 38.67
C GLU A 31 -26.44 4.98 40.09
N PRO A 32 -25.73 6.12 40.29
CA PRO A 32 -25.44 6.62 41.65
C PRO A 32 -26.71 6.99 42.39
N LYS A 33 -26.73 6.71 43.69
CA LYS A 33 -27.85 7.20 44.55
C LYS A 33 -27.77 8.71 44.72
N ARG A 34 -28.92 9.33 44.99
CA ARG A 34 -28.99 10.72 45.45
C ARG A 34 -29.08 10.78 46.97
N GLY A 35 -28.16 11.52 47.57
CA GLY A 35 -28.23 11.85 49.00
C GLY A 35 -29.35 12.80 49.30
N LYS A 36 -29.62 13.05 50.60
CA LYS A 36 -30.64 13.99 51.07
C LYS A 36 -30.44 15.42 50.55
N ASN A 37 -29.21 15.78 50.24
CA ASN A 37 -28.80 17.09 49.69
C ASN A 37 -28.71 17.09 48.13
N GLY A 38 -29.22 16.03 47.48
CA GLY A 38 -29.19 15.90 46.00
C GLY A 38 -27.85 15.46 45.39
N TYR A 39 -26.78 15.36 46.19
CA TYR A 39 -25.48 14.96 45.67
C TYR A 39 -25.43 13.47 45.28
N ARG A 40 -24.59 13.16 44.26
CA ARG A 40 -24.32 11.79 43.79
C ARG A 40 -23.54 11.01 44.82
N LEU A 41 -24.02 9.82 45.14
CA LEU A 41 -23.39 8.88 46.08
C LEU A 41 -23.19 7.54 45.38
N TYR A 42 -21.93 7.16 45.22
CA TYR A 42 -21.49 5.91 44.56
C TYR A 42 -21.30 4.81 45.59
N ARG A 43 -21.79 3.63 45.28
CA ARG A 43 -21.69 2.43 46.14
C ARG A 43 -20.67 1.44 45.54
N LEU A 44 -20.39 0.37 46.27
CA LEU A 44 -19.50 -0.70 45.84
C LEU A 44 -19.87 -1.24 44.44
N LYS A 45 -21.18 -1.40 44.17
CA LYS A 45 -21.63 -1.85 42.83
C LYS A 45 -21.28 -0.87 41.72
N ASP A 46 -21.28 0.41 41.98
CA ASP A 46 -20.91 1.45 40.99
C ASP A 46 -19.40 1.46 40.77
N ILE A 47 -18.64 1.17 41.84
CA ILE A 47 -17.18 0.96 41.76
C ILE A 47 -16.82 -0.25 40.86
N CYS A 48 -17.53 -1.39 41.07
CA CYS A 48 -17.33 -2.57 40.20
C CYS A 48 -17.67 -2.26 38.75
N ARG A 49 -18.74 -1.51 38.47
CA ARG A 49 -19.07 -1.07 37.08
C ARG A 49 -18.01 -0.16 36.51
N LEU A 50 -17.43 0.75 37.27
CA LEU A 50 -16.34 1.64 36.83
C LEU A 50 -15.08 0.86 36.47
N ASN A 51 -14.74 -0.19 37.20
CA ASN A 51 -13.64 -1.07 36.85
C ASN A 51 -13.85 -1.69 35.45
N ILE A 52 -15.05 -2.26 35.21
CA ILE A 52 -15.39 -2.86 33.90
C ILE A 52 -15.32 -1.80 32.80
N ILE A 53 -15.89 -0.61 32.99
CA ILE A 53 -15.85 0.49 32.02
C ILE A 53 -14.40 0.83 31.67
N ARG A 54 -13.55 1.04 32.68
CA ARG A 54 -12.14 1.39 32.49
C ARG A 54 -11.40 0.31 31.71
N ASP A 55 -11.55 -0.96 32.13
CA ASP A 55 -10.84 -2.07 31.52
C ASP A 55 -11.25 -2.26 30.04
N LEU A 56 -12.54 -2.11 29.71
CA LEU A 56 -13.01 -2.18 28.33
C LEU A 56 -12.53 -1.00 27.47
N LEU A 57 -12.54 0.22 28.02
CA LEU A 57 -12.01 1.39 27.31
C LEU A 57 -10.51 1.27 27.03
N GLN A 58 -9.73 0.68 27.95
CA GLN A 58 -8.31 0.40 27.74
C GLN A 58 -8.08 -0.64 26.63
N LEU A 59 -9.01 -1.57 26.46
CA LEU A 59 -8.99 -2.54 25.36
C LEU A 59 -9.47 -1.96 24.01
N GLY A 60 -9.87 -0.66 23.98
CA GLY A 60 -10.28 0.02 22.75
C GLY A 60 -11.79 0.00 22.46
N PHE A 61 -12.60 -0.54 23.36
CA PHE A 61 -14.06 -0.53 23.18
C PHE A 61 -14.63 0.89 23.24
N SER A 62 -15.56 1.20 22.38
CA SER A 62 -16.34 2.46 22.44
C SER A 62 -17.35 2.41 23.58
N MET A 63 -17.74 3.58 24.10
CA MET A 63 -18.80 3.66 25.14
C MET A 63 -20.13 3.02 24.73
N LYS A 64 -20.45 3.01 23.42
CA LYS A 64 -21.63 2.32 22.89
C LYS A 64 -21.53 0.80 23.10
N GLN A 65 -20.38 0.22 22.85
CA GLN A 65 -20.12 -1.21 23.07
C GLN A 65 -20.10 -1.53 24.57
N VAL A 66 -19.47 -0.69 25.40
CA VAL A 66 -19.48 -0.81 26.87
C VAL A 66 -20.91 -0.83 27.41
N LYS A 67 -21.77 0.08 26.96
CA LYS A 67 -23.18 0.11 27.36
C LYS A 67 -23.91 -1.18 27.00
N ALA A 68 -23.82 -1.61 25.74
CA ALA A 68 -24.46 -2.85 25.27
C ALA A 68 -23.98 -4.08 26.06
N TYR A 69 -22.69 -4.12 26.38
CA TYR A 69 -22.11 -5.18 27.20
C TYR A 69 -22.68 -5.17 28.64
N MET A 70 -22.77 -4.00 29.27
CA MET A 70 -23.30 -3.86 30.64
C MET A 70 -24.75 -4.27 30.76
N GLU A 71 -25.55 -4.11 29.69
CA GLU A 71 -26.97 -4.52 29.63
C GLU A 71 -27.14 -6.05 29.61
N SER A 72 -26.14 -6.79 29.09
CA SER A 72 -26.20 -8.24 28.93
C SER A 72 -25.04 -8.96 29.59
N LEU A 73 -24.55 -8.45 30.72
CA LEU A 73 -23.39 -8.92 31.43
C LEU A 73 -23.55 -10.36 31.93
N ASN A 74 -22.92 -11.30 31.24
CA ASN A 74 -22.74 -12.70 31.64
C ASN A 74 -21.46 -13.27 31.02
N LEU A 75 -20.99 -14.40 31.52
CA LEU A 75 -19.70 -14.99 31.09
C LEU A 75 -19.66 -15.34 29.60
N ASP A 76 -20.74 -15.86 29.04
CA ASP A 76 -20.78 -16.26 27.61
C ASP A 76 -20.71 -15.04 26.69
N ASN A 77 -21.41 -13.96 27.03
CA ASN A 77 -21.36 -12.71 26.28
C ASN A 77 -19.98 -12.05 26.42
N THR A 78 -19.39 -12.13 27.62
CA THR A 78 -18.03 -11.65 27.86
C THR A 78 -17.04 -12.38 26.97
N MET A 79 -17.07 -13.70 26.95
CA MET A 79 -16.17 -14.51 26.11
C MET A 79 -16.33 -14.18 24.62
N ARG A 80 -17.56 -14.12 24.11
CA ARG A 80 -17.82 -13.77 22.70
C ARG A 80 -17.28 -12.39 22.35
N MET A 81 -17.53 -11.39 23.16
CA MET A 81 -17.05 -10.02 22.94
C MET A 81 -15.52 -9.97 22.93
N LEU A 82 -14.83 -10.63 23.85
CA LEU A 82 -13.37 -10.69 23.91
C LEU A 82 -12.78 -11.43 22.70
N GLU A 83 -13.44 -12.50 22.25
CA GLU A 83 -13.03 -13.24 21.05
C GLU A 83 -13.18 -12.37 19.79
N ASP A 84 -14.27 -11.62 19.66
CA ASP A 84 -14.49 -10.73 18.51
C ASP A 84 -13.49 -9.57 18.49
N GLU A 85 -13.18 -8.99 19.65
CA GLU A 85 -12.15 -7.95 19.75
C GLU A 85 -10.76 -8.51 19.44
N LYS A 86 -10.44 -9.70 19.94
CA LYS A 86 -9.19 -10.38 19.59
C LYS A 86 -9.04 -10.59 18.09
N LYS A 87 -10.13 -10.96 17.38
CA LYS A 87 -10.14 -11.06 15.91
C LYS A 87 -9.91 -9.71 15.24
N SER A 88 -10.57 -8.65 15.75
CA SER A 88 -10.40 -7.28 15.23
C SER A 88 -8.95 -6.80 15.37
N ILE A 89 -8.37 -6.99 16.56
CA ILE A 89 -6.96 -6.66 16.81
C ILE A 89 -6.01 -7.46 15.88
N HIS A 90 -6.30 -8.74 15.67
CA HIS A 90 -5.50 -9.56 14.75
C HIS A 90 -5.56 -9.04 13.31
N GLN A 91 -6.74 -8.64 12.84
CA GLN A 91 -6.91 -8.03 11.51
C GLN A 91 -6.18 -6.69 11.38
N GLN A 92 -6.24 -5.85 12.42
CA GLN A 92 -5.50 -4.58 12.45
C GLN A 92 -3.99 -4.81 12.43
N LYS A 93 -3.50 -5.76 13.24
CA LYS A 93 -2.08 -6.15 13.28
C LYS A 93 -1.60 -6.61 11.91
N GLU A 94 -2.39 -7.41 11.21
CA GLU A 94 -2.04 -7.89 9.87
C GLU A 94 -2.02 -6.74 8.84
N LYS A 95 -2.97 -5.81 8.90
CA LYS A 95 -2.95 -4.60 8.06
C LYS A 95 -1.70 -3.75 8.29
N LEU A 96 -1.30 -3.56 9.56
CA LEU A 96 -0.10 -2.81 9.89
C LEU A 96 1.17 -3.52 9.41
N ARG A 97 1.25 -4.84 9.56
CA ARG A 97 2.35 -5.65 9.06
C ARG A 97 2.52 -5.52 7.54
N LEU A 98 1.41 -5.56 6.80
CA LEU A 98 1.43 -5.39 5.34
C LEU A 98 1.87 -3.97 4.94
N ALA A 99 1.41 -2.95 5.67
CA ALA A 99 1.84 -1.57 5.44
C ALA A 99 3.34 -1.39 5.71
N GLU A 100 3.86 -1.98 6.79
CA GLU A 100 5.28 -1.98 7.13
C GLU A 100 6.12 -2.62 6.00
N GLN A 101 5.74 -3.80 5.55
CA GLN A 101 6.41 -4.47 4.42
C GLN A 101 6.38 -3.66 3.13
N SER A 102 5.28 -2.98 2.85
CA SER A 102 5.19 -2.10 1.68
C SER A 102 6.16 -0.91 1.79
N ILE A 103 6.30 -0.34 2.98
CA ILE A 103 7.26 0.74 3.25
C ILE A 103 8.71 0.24 3.08
N GLU A 104 9.02 -0.93 3.65
CA GLU A 104 10.36 -1.53 3.54
C GLU A 104 10.74 -1.77 2.07
N LYS A 105 9.88 -2.41 1.29
CA LYS A 105 10.10 -2.61 -0.15
C LYS A 105 10.32 -1.28 -0.90
N ARG A 106 9.57 -0.25 -0.55
CA ARG A 106 9.72 1.07 -1.14
C ARG A 106 11.07 1.71 -0.79
N MET A 107 11.52 1.55 0.46
CA MET A 107 12.84 2.00 0.90
C MET A 107 13.96 1.26 0.16
N GLU A 108 13.87 -0.07 0.05
CA GLU A 108 14.83 -0.90 -0.70
C GLU A 108 14.90 -0.47 -2.17
N HIS A 109 13.75 -0.23 -2.79
CA HIS A 109 13.65 0.24 -4.17
C HIS A 109 14.38 1.58 -4.38
N ILE A 110 14.15 2.56 -3.50
CA ILE A 110 14.84 3.86 -3.54
C ILE A 110 16.35 3.67 -3.36
N MET A 111 16.76 2.85 -2.37
CA MET A 111 18.18 2.62 -2.08
C MET A 111 18.90 1.91 -3.22
N LYS A 112 18.24 1.00 -3.91
CA LYS A 112 18.78 0.33 -5.10
C LYS A 112 19.24 1.37 -6.12
N TYR A 113 18.34 2.25 -6.55
CA TYR A 113 18.66 3.25 -7.57
C TYR A 113 19.57 4.37 -7.06
N ARG A 114 19.54 4.70 -5.77
CA ARG A 114 20.42 5.73 -5.20
C ARG A 114 21.89 5.34 -5.25
N ASN A 115 22.21 4.05 -5.11
CA ASN A 115 23.57 3.54 -4.97
C ASN A 115 24.14 2.99 -6.29
N GLU A 116 23.35 2.88 -7.35
CA GLU A 116 23.80 2.38 -8.64
C GLU A 116 24.45 3.48 -9.50
N GLU A 117 25.46 3.10 -10.29
CA GLU A 117 26.12 4.00 -11.26
C GLU A 117 25.26 4.14 -12.51
N GLU A 118 25.08 5.38 -12.96
CA GLU A 118 24.37 5.70 -14.20
C GLU A 118 25.05 5.15 -15.44
N ALA A 119 24.26 5.00 -16.52
CA ALA A 119 24.72 4.62 -17.86
C ALA A 119 25.48 3.29 -17.95
N SER A 120 25.37 2.44 -16.92
CA SER A 120 25.87 1.06 -17.01
C SER A 120 24.86 0.20 -17.79
N TYR A 121 25.34 -0.46 -18.85
CA TYR A 121 24.50 -1.37 -19.64
C TYR A 121 24.62 -2.79 -19.13
N ARG A 122 23.51 -3.37 -18.66
CA ARG A 122 23.46 -4.69 -18.05
C ARG A 122 22.53 -5.62 -18.82
N GLU A 123 22.91 -6.87 -18.92
CA GLU A 123 22.06 -7.93 -19.43
C GLU A 123 21.32 -8.57 -18.27
N VAL A 124 20.00 -8.45 -18.30
CA VAL A 124 19.15 -8.96 -17.23
C VAL A 124 18.21 -10.01 -17.81
N PRO A 125 18.26 -11.26 -17.33
CA PRO A 125 17.29 -12.28 -17.71
C PRO A 125 15.98 -12.02 -16.97
N TYR A 126 14.89 -11.81 -17.69
CA TYR A 126 13.55 -11.70 -17.12
C TYR A 126 12.69 -12.91 -17.47
N PRO A 127 11.85 -13.39 -16.55
CA PRO A 127 10.77 -14.32 -16.84
C PRO A 127 9.67 -13.62 -17.66
N ASN A 128 8.61 -14.34 -18.01
CA ASN A 128 7.41 -13.72 -18.54
C ASN A 128 6.85 -12.72 -17.55
N ARG A 129 6.59 -11.50 -18.00
CA ARG A 129 6.00 -10.42 -17.18
C ARG A 129 4.64 -10.06 -17.75
N TYR A 130 3.61 -10.25 -16.96
CA TYR A 130 2.23 -9.99 -17.32
C TYR A 130 1.90 -8.52 -17.05
N CYS A 131 1.26 -7.83 -17.99
CA CYS A 131 1.03 -6.40 -17.92
C CYS A 131 -0.44 -6.06 -18.14
N LEU A 132 -0.91 -5.05 -17.44
CA LEU A 132 -2.06 -4.26 -17.84
C LEU A 132 -1.58 -3.17 -18.78
N GLN A 133 -2.33 -2.86 -19.84
CA GLN A 133 -1.88 -1.95 -20.88
C GLN A 133 -3.02 -1.03 -21.33
N LEU A 134 -2.67 0.21 -21.64
CA LEU A 134 -3.50 1.14 -22.36
C LEU A 134 -2.75 1.53 -23.64
N ASN A 135 -3.27 1.08 -24.80
CA ASN A 135 -2.74 1.42 -26.11
C ASN A 135 -3.26 2.78 -26.52
N GLU A 136 -2.38 3.74 -26.62
CA GLU A 136 -2.68 5.13 -26.97
C GLU A 136 -1.39 5.80 -27.46
N ASP A 137 -1.46 6.48 -28.59
CA ASP A 137 -0.34 7.27 -29.10
C ASP A 137 -0.20 8.55 -28.28
N ILE A 138 0.91 8.68 -27.57
CA ILE A 138 1.21 9.78 -26.67
C ILE A 138 2.44 10.48 -27.19
N THR A 139 2.34 11.79 -27.37
CA THR A 139 3.40 12.63 -27.96
C THR A 139 4.06 13.59 -26.98
N ARG A 140 3.56 13.64 -25.74
CA ARG A 140 4.03 14.54 -24.68
C ARG A 140 4.23 13.82 -23.39
N ASP A 141 5.32 14.11 -22.68
CA ASP A 141 5.66 13.46 -21.41
C ASP A 141 4.57 13.65 -20.33
N ASP A 142 3.93 14.81 -20.28
CA ASP A 142 2.84 15.09 -19.33
C ASP A 142 1.58 14.26 -19.61
N GLU A 143 1.35 13.82 -20.83
CA GLU A 143 0.24 12.95 -21.22
C GLU A 143 0.47 11.51 -20.72
N VAL A 144 1.72 11.08 -20.55
CA VAL A 144 2.06 9.74 -19.99
C VAL A 144 1.46 9.59 -18.60
N ASP A 145 1.62 10.59 -17.73
CA ASP A 145 1.05 10.56 -16.38
C ASP A 145 -0.48 10.47 -16.40
N PHE A 146 -1.14 11.18 -17.32
CA PHE A 146 -2.60 11.09 -17.49
C PHE A 146 -3.02 9.71 -17.99
N ALA A 147 -2.28 9.13 -18.93
CA ALA A 147 -2.55 7.79 -19.43
C ALA A 147 -2.37 6.72 -18.33
N ILE A 148 -1.32 6.85 -17.52
CA ILE A 148 -1.11 6.02 -16.33
C ILE A 148 -2.29 6.14 -15.37
N LYS A 149 -2.80 7.35 -15.11
CA LYS A 149 -3.98 7.55 -14.24
C LYS A 149 -5.25 6.91 -14.82
N ARG A 150 -5.45 6.95 -16.15
CA ARG A 150 -6.56 6.25 -16.81
C ARG A 150 -6.42 4.74 -16.68
N LEU A 151 -5.22 4.21 -16.86
CA LEU A 151 -4.92 2.79 -16.67
C LEU A 151 -5.21 2.34 -15.23
N GLN A 152 -4.76 3.12 -14.23
CA GLN A 152 -5.04 2.86 -12.82
C GLN A 152 -6.55 2.83 -12.53
N LYS A 153 -7.29 3.83 -13.04
CA LYS A 153 -8.74 3.92 -12.84
C LYS A 153 -9.49 2.75 -13.50
N ARG A 154 -9.02 2.30 -14.66
CA ARG A 154 -9.61 1.15 -15.38
C ARG A 154 -9.42 -0.17 -14.63
N HIS A 155 -8.37 -0.30 -13.82
CA HIS A 155 -7.97 -1.53 -13.13
C HIS A 155 -7.79 -1.31 -11.61
N GLU A 156 -8.67 -0.50 -10.98
CA GLU A 156 -8.62 -0.20 -9.53
C GLU A 156 -8.66 -1.47 -8.64
N ASP A 157 -9.29 -2.53 -9.12
CA ASP A 157 -9.35 -3.82 -8.44
C ASP A 157 -8.00 -4.56 -8.41
N LYS A 158 -7.15 -4.34 -9.41
CA LYS A 158 -5.86 -5.00 -9.61
C LYS A 158 -4.67 -4.13 -9.18
N ILE A 159 -4.76 -2.82 -9.36
CA ILE A 159 -3.71 -1.85 -9.02
C ILE A 159 -4.06 -1.20 -7.69
N ARG A 160 -3.89 -1.92 -6.59
CA ARG A 160 -4.36 -1.47 -5.25
C ARG A 160 -3.38 -0.61 -4.48
N SER A 161 -2.10 -0.65 -4.81
CA SER A 161 -1.07 0.03 -4.02
C SER A 161 -0.34 1.10 -4.80
N ILE A 162 -0.23 2.29 -4.21
CA ILE A 162 0.62 3.39 -4.71
C ILE A 162 2.12 3.04 -4.55
N GLY A 163 2.47 1.98 -3.81
CA GLY A 163 3.86 1.61 -3.47
C GLY A 163 4.54 0.63 -4.43
N ASP A 164 3.78 -0.24 -5.11
CA ASP A 164 4.32 -1.27 -6.01
C ASP A 164 4.19 -0.83 -7.48
N GLN A 165 4.98 0.19 -7.87
CA GLN A 165 4.71 0.89 -9.12
C GLN A 165 5.72 0.54 -10.20
N ASN A 166 5.46 -0.56 -10.90
CA ASN A 166 6.16 -0.92 -12.13
C ASN A 166 5.40 -0.37 -13.36
N PHE A 167 5.18 0.94 -13.38
CA PHE A 167 4.63 1.63 -14.55
C PHE A 167 5.71 1.93 -15.56
N GLY A 168 5.32 1.91 -16.82
CA GLY A 168 6.17 2.31 -17.92
C GLY A 168 5.40 2.70 -19.15
N ALA A 169 6.12 3.15 -20.14
CA ALA A 169 5.66 3.42 -21.49
C ALA A 169 6.49 2.65 -22.51
N SER A 170 5.96 2.41 -23.70
CA SER A 170 6.69 1.73 -24.76
C SER A 170 6.93 2.67 -25.94
N LEU A 171 8.18 2.59 -26.48
CA LEU A 171 8.59 3.28 -27.71
C LEU A 171 8.99 2.24 -28.75
N SER A 172 8.58 2.45 -29.99
CA SER A 172 9.03 1.59 -31.07
C SER A 172 10.53 1.76 -31.33
N ALA A 173 11.29 0.67 -31.29
CA ALA A 173 12.71 0.69 -31.65
C ALA A 173 12.93 1.11 -33.12
N ALA A 174 11.96 0.86 -34.01
CA ALA A 174 12.01 1.32 -35.38
C ALA A 174 11.82 2.84 -35.51
N ASP A 175 10.88 3.40 -34.75
CA ASP A 175 10.61 4.84 -34.73
C ASP A 175 11.83 5.60 -34.21
N VAL A 176 12.43 5.15 -33.10
CA VAL A 176 13.64 5.74 -32.53
C VAL A 176 14.78 5.75 -33.56
N LYS A 177 14.99 4.65 -34.30
CA LYS A 177 16.00 4.57 -35.39
C LYS A 177 15.69 5.54 -36.53
N ASN A 178 14.43 5.85 -36.78
CA ASN A 178 13.99 6.78 -37.82
C ASN A 178 13.93 8.25 -37.34
N GLY A 179 14.37 8.53 -36.09
CA GLY A 179 14.39 9.87 -35.53
C GLY A 179 13.07 10.32 -34.91
N ILE A 180 12.13 9.39 -34.69
CA ILE A 180 10.84 9.67 -34.00
C ILE A 180 11.00 9.26 -32.54
N TYR A 181 11.29 10.22 -31.68
CA TYR A 181 11.73 9.95 -30.30
C TYR A 181 10.64 10.16 -29.23
N TYR A 182 9.54 10.83 -29.59
CA TYR A 182 8.50 11.26 -28.63
C TYR A 182 7.15 10.59 -28.84
N LEU A 183 7.15 9.44 -29.55
CA LEU A 183 5.92 8.71 -29.78
C LEU A 183 5.90 7.46 -28.91
N PHE A 184 5.17 7.54 -27.80
CA PHE A 184 4.85 6.37 -26.99
C PHE A 184 3.61 5.71 -27.54
N HIS A 185 3.61 4.41 -27.73
CA HIS A 185 2.48 3.65 -28.27
C HIS A 185 1.58 3.07 -27.19
N SER A 186 2.07 2.99 -25.96
CA SER A 186 1.27 2.53 -24.83
C SER A 186 1.88 2.93 -23.50
N VAL A 187 1.02 2.96 -22.48
CA VAL A 187 1.46 2.86 -21.09
C VAL A 187 1.06 1.51 -20.52
N PHE A 188 1.86 1.00 -19.61
CA PHE A 188 1.62 -0.31 -19.01
C PHE A 188 1.96 -0.34 -17.51
N PHE A 189 1.41 -1.34 -16.85
CA PHE A 189 1.72 -1.69 -15.47
C PHE A 189 2.11 -3.17 -15.41
N ILE A 190 3.31 -3.47 -14.90
CA ILE A 190 3.79 -4.84 -14.73
C ILE A 190 3.16 -5.42 -13.46
N LEU A 191 2.33 -6.45 -13.64
CA LEU A 191 1.79 -7.24 -12.53
C LEU A 191 2.94 -8.04 -11.89
N GLN A 192 3.18 -7.84 -10.61
CA GLN A 192 4.18 -8.63 -9.91
C GLN A 192 3.68 -10.08 -9.81
N SER A 193 4.44 -11.03 -10.34
CA SER A 193 4.33 -12.41 -9.92
C SER A 193 4.77 -12.44 -8.45
N GLY A 194 3.87 -12.83 -7.53
CA GLY A 194 4.25 -13.00 -6.14
C GLY A 194 5.42 -13.96 -6.04
N GLU A 195 6.56 -13.48 -5.54
CA GLU A 195 7.62 -14.36 -5.11
C GLU A 195 7.05 -15.30 -4.04
N GLU A 196 7.42 -16.59 -4.09
CA GLU A 196 7.13 -17.55 -3.04
C GLU A 196 7.67 -16.99 -1.72
N GLY A 197 6.78 -16.40 -0.89
CA GLY A 197 7.17 -15.81 0.40
C GLY A 197 6.49 -14.49 0.76
N SER A 198 5.96 -13.70 -0.16
CA SER A 198 5.24 -12.47 0.17
C SER A 198 3.79 -12.78 0.50
N SER A 199 3.51 -12.99 1.81
CA SER A 199 2.19 -13.37 2.36
C SER A 199 1.12 -12.27 2.35
N GLY A 200 1.25 -11.25 1.49
CA GLY A 200 0.43 -10.02 1.54
C GLY A 200 -0.87 -10.04 0.74
N PHE A 201 -1.21 -11.11 0.01
CA PHE A 201 -2.38 -11.14 -0.89
C PHE A 201 -3.31 -12.33 -0.64
N ARG A 202 -3.42 -12.83 0.60
CA ARG A 202 -4.10 -14.11 0.90
C ARG A 202 -5.59 -14.05 1.21
N GLU A 203 -6.27 -12.94 1.22
CA GLU A 203 -7.67 -12.96 1.73
C GLU A 203 -8.78 -13.19 0.70
N ASN A 204 -8.52 -13.28 -0.62
CA ASN A 204 -9.60 -13.62 -1.57
C ASN A 204 -9.20 -14.45 -2.81
N TYR A 205 -8.02 -15.08 -2.83
CA TYR A 205 -7.66 -16.00 -3.91
C TYR A 205 -7.01 -17.25 -3.33
N ASP A 206 -7.56 -18.41 -3.70
CA ASP A 206 -7.06 -19.74 -3.32
C ASP A 206 -5.68 -19.98 -3.97
N PHE A 207 -4.61 -19.68 -3.22
CA PHE A 207 -3.23 -19.66 -3.68
C PHE A 207 -2.57 -21.02 -3.48
N ARG A 208 -2.86 -21.97 -4.34
CA ARG A 208 -2.01 -23.14 -4.55
C ARG A 208 -1.17 -22.93 -5.80
N GLY A 209 0.03 -22.41 -5.60
CA GLY A 209 1.23 -22.52 -6.39
C GLY A 209 1.11 -22.81 -7.89
N ASN A 210 0.54 -21.93 -8.67
CA ASN A 210 0.79 -21.64 -10.09
C ASN A 210 -0.11 -20.44 -10.41
N TYR A 211 0.48 -19.26 -10.54
CA TYR A 211 -0.25 -18.11 -11.07
C TYR A 211 -0.56 -18.37 -12.54
N ASP A 212 -1.68 -18.97 -12.78
CA ASP A 212 -2.29 -18.96 -14.10
C ASP A 212 -3.02 -17.63 -14.26
N PHE A 213 -2.31 -16.61 -14.77
CA PHE A 213 -2.90 -15.35 -15.19
C PHE A 213 -3.79 -15.50 -16.43
N GLN A 214 -4.27 -16.71 -16.74
CA GLN A 214 -5.12 -17.00 -17.91
C GLN A 214 -6.34 -16.07 -17.88
N GLY A 215 -6.27 -15.03 -18.72
CA GLY A 215 -7.38 -14.11 -18.99
C GLY A 215 -7.41 -12.82 -18.15
N ASN A 216 -6.42 -12.52 -17.30
CA ASN A 216 -6.42 -11.34 -16.42
C ASN A 216 -5.33 -10.30 -16.70
N TYR A 217 -4.68 -10.35 -17.84
CA TYR A 217 -3.70 -9.38 -18.31
C TYR A 217 -4.00 -8.97 -19.77
N ASP A 218 -3.52 -7.80 -20.16
CA ASP A 218 -3.74 -7.26 -21.51
C ASP A 218 -2.57 -7.55 -22.43
N PHE A 219 -1.36 -7.66 -21.87
CA PHE A 219 -0.11 -7.77 -22.64
C PHE A 219 0.93 -8.62 -21.91
N LEU A 220 1.75 -9.34 -22.67
CA LEU A 220 2.85 -10.15 -22.15
C LEU A 220 4.19 -9.60 -22.61
N LEU A 221 5.06 -9.23 -21.69
CA LEU A 221 6.48 -9.04 -21.95
C LEU A 221 7.17 -10.41 -21.90
N PRO A 222 7.67 -10.93 -23.04
CA PRO A 222 8.18 -12.30 -23.12
C PRO A 222 9.41 -12.50 -22.24
N LYS A 223 9.60 -13.71 -21.75
CA LYS A 223 10.87 -14.10 -21.13
C LYS A 223 12.03 -13.92 -22.11
N GLY A 224 13.19 -13.57 -21.57
CA GLY A 224 14.39 -13.42 -22.39
C GLY A 224 15.43 -12.54 -21.71
N THR A 225 16.50 -12.29 -22.43
CA THR A 225 17.52 -11.34 -22.01
C THR A 225 17.12 -9.94 -22.46
N TYR A 226 17.17 -9.00 -21.53
CA TYR A 226 16.95 -7.58 -21.80
C TYR A 226 18.25 -6.83 -21.55
N LEU A 227 18.61 -5.97 -22.47
CA LEU A 227 19.66 -4.99 -22.26
C LEU A 227 19.01 -3.81 -21.53
N CYS A 228 19.52 -3.52 -20.35
CA CYS A 228 18.96 -2.50 -19.44
C CYS A 228 20.00 -1.43 -19.16
N THR A 229 19.55 -0.19 -19.06
CA THR A 229 20.30 0.94 -18.54
C THR A 229 19.36 1.88 -17.80
N PHE A 230 19.90 2.78 -16.99
CA PHE A 230 19.09 3.84 -16.40
C PHE A 230 19.85 5.16 -16.37
N TYR A 231 19.12 6.24 -16.27
CA TYR A 231 19.66 7.59 -16.13
C TYR A 231 18.88 8.36 -15.04
N ARG A 232 19.50 9.43 -14.52
CA ARG A 232 18.85 10.38 -13.61
C ARG A 232 18.55 11.70 -14.31
N GLY A 233 17.50 12.35 -13.82
CA GLY A 233 17.11 13.65 -14.29
C GLY A 233 15.85 13.65 -15.15
N GLU A 234 15.64 14.76 -15.85
CA GLU A 234 14.43 15.01 -16.60
C GLU A 234 14.23 14.06 -17.78
N TYR A 235 12.99 13.75 -18.11
CA TYR A 235 12.58 12.86 -19.21
C TYR A 235 13.03 13.32 -20.58
N ARG A 236 13.35 14.60 -20.78
CA ARG A 236 13.91 15.13 -22.03
C ARG A 236 15.21 14.44 -22.47
N GLN A 237 15.85 13.66 -21.61
CA GLN A 237 17.02 12.83 -21.95
C GLN A 237 16.61 11.50 -22.62
N SER A 238 15.36 11.04 -22.45
CA SER A 238 14.90 9.73 -22.98
C SER A 238 15.23 9.49 -24.44
N PRO A 239 15.02 10.44 -25.37
CA PRO A 239 15.35 10.23 -26.77
C PRO A 239 16.82 9.85 -27.01
N GLN A 240 17.72 10.60 -26.41
CA GLN A 240 19.16 10.34 -26.55
C GLN A 240 19.54 9.03 -25.90
N ARG A 241 19.01 8.74 -24.71
CA ARG A 241 19.31 7.48 -23.96
C ARG A 241 18.73 6.25 -24.65
N ALA A 242 17.56 6.37 -25.30
CA ALA A 242 16.98 5.31 -26.10
C ALA A 242 17.85 4.99 -27.32
N LEU A 243 18.36 6.02 -28.01
CA LEU A 243 19.28 5.83 -29.13
C LEU A 243 20.59 5.15 -28.69
N GLU A 244 21.20 5.63 -27.62
CA GLU A 244 22.42 5.04 -27.04
C GLU A 244 22.22 3.56 -26.67
N LEU A 245 21.04 3.18 -26.15
CA LEU A 245 20.69 1.78 -25.84
C LEU A 245 20.65 0.92 -27.12
N LEU A 246 20.06 1.45 -28.20
CA LEU A 246 20.04 0.74 -29.52
C LEU A 246 21.42 0.59 -30.13
N GLU A 247 22.24 1.62 -30.03
CA GLU A 247 23.66 1.59 -30.51
C GLU A 247 24.49 0.56 -29.72
N GLU A 248 24.33 0.53 -28.40
CA GLU A 248 25.00 -0.42 -27.52
C GLU A 248 24.56 -1.87 -27.82
N ALA A 249 23.26 -2.11 -28.06
CA ALA A 249 22.76 -3.42 -28.48
C ALA A 249 23.42 -3.85 -29.83
N SER A 250 23.48 -2.92 -30.76
CA SER A 250 24.15 -3.16 -32.07
C SER A 250 25.63 -3.44 -31.89
N ARG A 251 26.36 -2.65 -31.08
CA ARG A 251 27.78 -2.82 -30.80
C ARG A 251 28.11 -4.18 -30.19
N ARG A 252 27.21 -4.72 -29.35
CA ARG A 252 27.33 -6.06 -28.76
C ARG A 252 26.91 -7.19 -29.71
N GLY A 253 26.49 -6.88 -30.94
CA GLY A 253 26.05 -7.88 -31.93
C GLY A 253 24.68 -8.50 -31.55
N TYR A 254 23.79 -7.76 -30.89
CA TYR A 254 22.46 -8.25 -30.56
C TYR A 254 21.46 -7.96 -31.66
N ARG A 255 20.54 -8.90 -31.85
CA ARG A 255 19.29 -8.68 -32.58
C ARG A 255 18.25 -8.18 -31.62
N ILE A 256 17.64 -7.05 -31.91
CA ILE A 256 16.54 -6.46 -31.13
C ILE A 256 15.25 -7.18 -31.50
N THR A 257 14.47 -7.59 -30.49
CA THR A 257 13.27 -8.42 -30.68
C THR A 257 12.01 -7.81 -29.97
N GLY A 258 11.97 -6.53 -29.77
CA GLY A 258 10.82 -5.85 -29.15
C GLY A 258 11.00 -4.34 -29.12
N ASP A 259 10.05 -3.69 -28.49
CA ASP A 259 10.06 -2.25 -28.26
C ASP A 259 10.96 -1.87 -27.08
N ILE A 260 11.34 -0.61 -27.01
CA ILE A 260 12.00 -0.03 -25.85
C ILE A 260 10.94 0.19 -24.78
N LEU A 261 11.21 -0.33 -23.60
CA LEU A 261 10.39 -0.12 -22.41
C LEU A 261 11.05 0.96 -21.58
N GLU A 262 10.30 2.01 -21.29
CA GLU A 262 10.70 3.10 -20.41
C GLU A 262 9.94 2.94 -19.09
N LEU A 263 10.66 2.66 -18.00
CA LEU A 263 10.13 2.44 -16.68
C LEU A 263 10.49 3.63 -15.79
N TYR A 264 9.62 3.97 -14.83
CA TYR A 264 9.76 5.12 -13.94
C TYR A 264 9.90 4.70 -12.48
N PRO A 265 11.05 4.13 -12.09
CA PRO A 265 11.27 3.68 -10.70
C PRO A 265 11.25 4.80 -9.68
N ILE A 266 11.78 5.99 -10.01
CA ILE A 266 11.70 7.18 -9.16
C ILE A 266 11.23 8.36 -10.01
N ASP A 267 10.09 8.94 -9.67
CA ASP A 267 9.46 10.04 -10.39
C ASP A 267 8.77 11.03 -9.43
N ASN A 268 7.85 11.84 -9.95
CA ASN A 268 7.08 12.83 -9.20
C ASN A 268 6.24 12.25 -8.04
N ARG A 269 6.12 10.94 -7.92
CA ARG A 269 5.47 10.24 -6.80
C ARG A 269 6.41 10.07 -5.59
N TYR A 270 7.71 10.24 -5.79
CA TYR A 270 8.76 10.08 -4.78
C TYR A 270 9.44 11.39 -4.41
N THR A 271 9.63 12.30 -5.36
CA THR A 271 10.34 13.56 -5.18
C THR A 271 9.78 14.65 -6.08
N MET A 272 9.89 15.91 -5.66
CA MET A 272 9.55 17.07 -6.47
C MET A 272 10.77 17.65 -7.20
N LYS A 273 11.92 17.00 -7.10
CA LYS A 273 13.18 17.42 -7.72
C LYS A 273 13.43 16.60 -8.97
N PRO A 274 13.32 17.18 -10.17
CA PRO A 274 13.51 16.45 -11.42
C PRO A 274 14.90 15.79 -11.55
N GLU A 275 15.93 16.36 -10.94
CA GLU A 275 17.27 15.80 -10.93
C GLU A 275 17.39 14.47 -10.16
N GLU A 276 16.43 14.15 -9.31
CA GLU A 276 16.35 12.89 -8.55
C GLU A 276 15.53 11.82 -9.28
N PHE A 277 14.84 12.16 -10.37
CA PHE A 277 14.08 11.17 -11.15
C PHE A 277 15.01 10.12 -11.72
N VAL A 278 14.51 8.90 -11.79
CA VAL A 278 15.21 7.76 -12.39
C VAL A 278 14.32 7.13 -13.45
N THR A 279 14.84 7.04 -14.64
CA THR A 279 14.21 6.34 -15.76
C THR A 279 15.07 5.15 -16.15
N GLU A 280 14.49 3.96 -16.17
CA GLU A 280 15.12 2.74 -16.62
C GLU A 280 14.63 2.37 -18.02
N LEU A 281 15.57 2.18 -18.94
CA LEU A 281 15.31 1.72 -20.32
C LEU A 281 15.64 0.24 -20.42
N GLN A 282 14.75 -0.52 -21.01
CA GLN A 282 14.92 -1.96 -21.25
C GLN A 282 14.58 -2.29 -22.70
N ILE A 283 15.38 -3.12 -23.36
CA ILE A 283 15.06 -3.67 -24.66
C ILE A 283 15.40 -5.16 -24.73
N ARG A 284 14.46 -5.95 -25.25
CA ARG A 284 14.70 -7.39 -25.42
C ARG A 284 15.68 -7.65 -26.54
N VAL A 285 16.68 -8.47 -26.24
CA VAL A 285 17.77 -8.79 -27.17
C VAL A 285 17.98 -10.29 -27.27
N GLU A 286 18.46 -10.73 -28.46
CA GLU A 286 18.88 -12.09 -28.72
C GLU A 286 20.29 -12.04 -29.37
N LYS A 287 21.14 -13.03 -29.08
CA LYS A 287 22.42 -13.14 -29.77
C LYS A 287 22.14 -13.38 -31.24
N ALA A 288 22.83 -12.62 -32.12
CA ALA A 288 22.73 -12.78 -33.57
C ALA A 288 23.33 -14.10 -34.03
#